data_c521a7f350c00b0e16538420a2ebda9b
#
_entry.id   c521a7f350c00b0e16538420a2ebda9b
#
_cell.length_a   1.000
_cell.length_b   1.000
_cell.length_c   1.000
_cell.angle_alpha   90.00
_cell.angle_beta   90.00
_cell.angle_gamma   90.00
#
_symmetry.space_group_name_H-M   'P 1'
#
loop_
_entity.id
_entity.type
_entity.pdbx_description
1 polymer ?
#
loop_
_entity_poly.entity_id
_entity_poly.type
_entity_poly.pdbx_seq_one_letter_code
_entity_poly.pdbx_strand_id
1 'polypeptide(L)'
;LNFLAPRTSYVDVRINEVDTKMIFQEKAAKELLEFNLRREGPILEGDERFLFRVIEAANLPDNNLSNWAIGTVPLLEAGVKVVFAKQTNANWMMRSKKHAIMSYNSLSNLNSAYLLYSNRYKDEKNNFYFPHYGLDNYLIGLGDPANILKLDIYNLIILATNGWHGLVPLNRKFYWNSIENFFEPINYDSNFNIAGETTLFPLPISEQIELAFDNVENLLAKINIKEFHQKVVLKGLNLSEKQTEKKINKIKK
;
A
#
# COMPACT_ATOMS: atom_id res chain seq x y z
N LEU A 1 -9.66 11.19 -5.51
CA LEU A 1 -9.42 9.74 -5.61
C LEU A 1 -10.08 9.01 -4.47
N ASN A 2 -10.78 9.11 -3.67
CA ASN A 2 -11.48 8.43 -2.56
C ASN A 2 -10.80 7.13 -2.04
N PHE A 3 -9.47 7.06 -2.14
CA PHE A 3 -8.70 5.99 -1.52
C PHE A 3 -8.39 6.32 -0.06
N LEU A 4 -8.33 5.28 0.78
CA LEU A 4 -7.99 5.43 2.18
C LEU A 4 -6.51 5.80 2.32
N ALA A 5 -6.25 6.92 2.99
CA ALA A 5 -4.90 7.35 3.30
C ALA A 5 -4.87 8.01 4.68
N PRO A 6 -3.82 7.75 5.48
CA PRO A 6 -3.61 8.43 6.75
C PRO A 6 -3.46 9.94 6.56
N ARG A 7 -4.01 10.71 7.47
CA ARG A 7 -3.71 12.14 7.54
C ARG A 7 -2.24 12.30 7.87
N THR A 8 -1.55 13.08 7.04
CA THR A 8 -0.11 13.28 7.15
C THR A 8 0.20 14.76 7.09
N SER A 9 1.12 15.22 7.91
CA SER A 9 1.64 16.60 7.89
C SER A 9 3.11 16.62 8.28
N TYR A 10 3.84 17.61 7.79
CA TYR A 10 5.17 17.92 8.26
C TYR A 10 5.05 18.82 9.49
N VAL A 11 5.84 18.53 10.50
CA VAL A 11 5.90 19.27 11.76
C VAL A 11 7.35 19.60 12.09
N ASP A 12 7.58 20.82 12.59
CA ASP A 12 8.87 21.18 13.15
C ASP A 12 8.92 20.62 14.59
N VAL A 13 9.95 19.85 14.88
CA VAL A 13 10.13 19.17 16.16
C VAL A 13 11.49 19.53 16.73
N ARG A 14 11.55 19.80 18.01
CA ARG A 14 12.80 19.99 18.74
C ARG A 14 13.07 18.78 19.64
N ILE A 15 14.18 18.10 19.38
CA ILE A 15 14.62 16.94 20.17
C ILE A 15 16.04 17.22 20.65
N ASN A 16 16.27 17.20 21.96
CA ASN A 16 17.59 17.47 22.54
C ASN A 16 18.24 18.74 21.97
N GLU A 17 17.46 19.81 21.91
CA GLU A 17 17.87 21.14 21.39
C GLU A 17 18.19 21.21 19.88
N VAL A 18 17.98 20.11 19.14
CA VAL A 18 18.13 20.07 17.68
C VAL A 18 16.76 20.24 17.02
N ASP A 19 16.63 21.28 16.20
CA ASP A 19 15.42 21.52 15.40
C ASP A 19 15.45 20.61 14.15
N THR A 20 14.40 19.87 13.93
CA THR A 20 14.25 18.96 12.79
C THR A 20 12.82 18.96 12.25
N LYS A 21 12.66 18.54 11.00
CA LYS A 21 11.35 18.30 10.41
C LYS A 21 11.02 16.81 10.45
N MET A 22 9.84 16.50 10.96
CA MET A 22 9.35 15.14 11.03
C MET A 22 8.01 15.01 10.30
N ILE A 23 7.71 13.80 9.88
CA ILE A 23 6.38 13.44 9.36
C ILE A 23 5.52 13.02 10.55
N PHE A 24 4.44 13.74 10.78
CA PHE A 24 3.38 13.32 11.67
C PHE A 24 2.32 12.61 10.84
N GLN A 25 2.16 11.32 11.07
CA GLN A 25 1.23 10.47 10.32
C GLN A 25 0.23 9.79 11.26
N GLU A 26 -1.02 9.84 10.89
CA GLU A 26 -2.09 9.12 11.57
C GLU A 26 -1.87 7.60 11.48
N LYS A 27 -2.17 6.90 12.55
CA LYS A 27 -2.19 5.44 12.52
C LYS A 27 -3.36 4.94 11.68
N ALA A 28 -3.14 3.86 10.91
CA ALA A 28 -4.21 3.17 10.22
C ALA A 28 -5.10 2.42 11.23
N ALA A 29 -6.06 3.12 11.81
CA ALA A 29 -6.95 2.67 12.87
C ALA A 29 -8.37 3.21 12.66
N LYS A 30 -9.19 3.18 13.70
CA LYS A 30 -10.58 3.64 13.69
C LYS A 30 -10.74 5.07 13.17
N GLU A 31 -9.88 5.98 13.63
CA GLU A 31 -9.92 7.41 13.28
C GLU A 31 -9.72 7.65 11.79
N LEU A 32 -8.85 6.88 11.14
CA LEU A 32 -8.68 6.91 9.69
C LEU A 32 -9.99 6.53 8.97
N LEU A 33 -10.66 5.49 9.43
CA LEU A 33 -11.92 5.03 8.83
C LEU A 33 -13.03 6.07 9.00
N GLU A 34 -13.19 6.61 10.21
CA GLU A 34 -14.20 7.62 10.52
C GLU A 34 -13.98 8.91 9.70
N PHE A 35 -12.74 9.37 9.61
CA PHE A 35 -12.39 10.55 8.80
C PHE A 35 -12.74 10.35 7.32
N ASN A 36 -12.59 9.14 6.81
CA ASN A 36 -12.92 8.79 5.43
C ASN A 36 -14.38 8.31 5.26
N LEU A 37 -15.24 8.54 6.25
CA LEU A 37 -16.66 8.16 6.24
C LEU A 37 -16.85 6.64 6.05
N ARG A 38 -15.98 5.84 6.64
CA ARG A 38 -16.09 4.37 6.69
C ARG A 38 -16.49 3.91 8.09
N ARG A 39 -17.30 2.85 8.14
CA ARG A 39 -17.61 2.19 9.42
C ARG A 39 -16.37 1.48 9.95
N GLU A 40 -16.26 1.38 11.26
CA GLU A 40 -15.20 0.59 11.87
C GLU A 40 -15.33 -0.89 11.47
N GLY A 41 -14.22 -1.48 11.06
CA GLY A 41 -14.14 -2.86 10.58
C GLY A 41 -12.72 -3.40 10.66
N PRO A 42 -12.48 -4.64 10.18
CA PRO A 42 -11.15 -5.23 10.17
C PRO A 42 -10.16 -4.41 9.34
N ILE A 43 -8.99 -4.14 9.92
CA ILE A 43 -7.83 -3.60 9.19
C ILE A 43 -6.78 -4.70 9.18
N LEU A 44 -6.34 -5.06 7.99
CA LEU A 44 -5.45 -6.17 7.71
C LEU A 44 -4.17 -5.66 7.06
N GLU A 45 -3.04 -6.30 7.34
CA GLU A 45 -1.75 -5.99 6.71
C GLU A 45 -0.91 -7.25 6.53
N GLY A 46 0.14 -7.19 5.72
CA GLY A 46 1.13 -8.25 5.66
C GLY A 46 1.84 -8.47 7.00
N ASP A 47 2.17 -9.70 7.32
CA ASP A 47 2.82 -10.01 8.60
C ASP A 47 4.35 -9.93 8.48
N GLU A 48 4.91 -8.80 8.84
CA GLU A 48 6.36 -8.53 8.83
C GLU A 48 7.12 -9.22 9.96
N ARG A 49 6.45 -9.78 10.97
CA ARG A 49 7.12 -10.33 12.16
C ARG A 49 8.13 -11.41 11.83
N PHE A 50 7.88 -12.18 10.78
CA PHE A 50 8.81 -13.23 10.34
C PHE A 50 10.02 -12.66 9.62
N LEU A 51 9.92 -11.54 8.93
CA LEU A 51 11.05 -10.89 8.25
C LEU A 51 12.17 -10.58 9.24
N PHE A 52 11.87 -9.89 10.31
CA PHE A 52 12.88 -9.52 11.32
C PHE A 52 13.49 -10.74 11.99
N ARG A 53 12.69 -11.77 12.28
CA ARG A 53 13.21 -13.04 12.86
C ARG A 53 14.16 -13.77 11.93
N VAL A 54 13.88 -13.78 10.62
CA VAL A 54 14.76 -14.39 9.63
C VAL A 54 16.07 -13.62 9.50
N ILE A 55 15.99 -12.28 9.49
CA ILE A 55 17.18 -11.42 9.45
C ILE A 55 18.07 -11.66 10.68
N GLU A 56 17.50 -11.70 11.87
CA GLU A 56 18.20 -11.99 13.11
C GLU A 56 18.82 -13.39 13.11
N ALA A 57 18.06 -14.43 12.71
CA ALA A 57 18.51 -15.81 12.69
C ALA A 57 19.61 -16.07 11.63
N ALA A 58 19.58 -15.34 10.52
CA ALA A 58 20.56 -15.47 9.45
C ALA A 58 21.86 -14.71 9.70
N ASN A 59 21.95 -13.94 10.79
CA ASN A 59 23.12 -13.10 11.11
C ASN A 59 23.56 -12.22 9.92
N LEU A 60 22.60 -11.71 9.15
CA LEU A 60 22.88 -10.95 7.96
C LEU A 60 23.45 -9.59 8.33
N PRO A 61 24.53 -9.12 7.67
CA PRO A 61 25.08 -7.80 7.92
C PRO A 61 24.05 -6.72 7.54
N ASP A 62 24.00 -5.66 8.36
CA ASP A 62 23.04 -4.55 8.24
C ASP A 62 22.98 -3.90 6.84
N ASN A 63 24.09 -3.92 6.10
CA ASN A 63 24.17 -3.38 4.74
C ASN A 63 23.37 -4.19 3.70
N ASN A 64 22.96 -5.42 3.99
CA ASN A 64 22.09 -6.22 3.14
C ASN A 64 20.59 -6.02 3.47
N LEU A 65 20.28 -5.36 4.59
CA LEU A 65 18.89 -5.10 5.01
C LEU A 65 18.09 -4.31 3.96
N SER A 66 18.73 -3.40 3.22
CA SER A 66 18.05 -2.62 2.18
C SER A 66 17.51 -3.48 1.05
N ASN A 67 18.22 -4.54 0.67
CA ASN A 67 17.77 -5.48 -0.36
C ASN A 67 16.73 -6.47 0.18
N TRP A 68 16.78 -6.77 1.47
CA TRP A 68 15.83 -7.66 2.14
C TRP A 68 14.53 -6.95 2.52
N ALA A 69 14.57 -5.66 2.79
CA ALA A 69 13.39 -4.86 3.08
C ALA A 69 12.50 -4.61 1.85
N ILE A 70 12.97 -4.96 0.65
CA ILE A 70 12.29 -4.63 -0.61
C ILE A 70 11.12 -5.57 -0.92
N GLY A 71 10.97 -6.72 -0.24
CA GLY A 71 9.84 -7.60 -0.54
C GLY A 71 9.78 -8.89 0.24
N THR A 72 8.77 -9.69 -0.09
CA THR A 72 8.56 -11.03 0.46
C THR A 72 9.52 -12.07 -0.10
N VAL A 73 10.20 -11.78 -1.20
CA VAL A 73 11.11 -12.70 -1.89
C VAL A 73 12.23 -13.20 -0.99
N PRO A 74 12.96 -12.33 -0.28
CA PRO A 74 14.00 -12.77 0.65
C PRO A 74 13.48 -13.73 1.73
N LEU A 75 12.26 -13.52 2.22
CA LEU A 75 11.66 -14.45 3.19
C LEU A 75 11.44 -15.84 2.61
N LEU A 76 10.95 -15.91 1.37
CA LEU A 76 10.71 -17.17 0.68
C LEU A 76 12.02 -17.86 0.34
N GLU A 77 13.06 -17.13 -0.04
CA GLU A 77 14.42 -17.64 -0.26
C GLU A 77 15.08 -18.14 1.02
N ALA A 78 14.84 -17.48 2.15
CA ALA A 78 15.33 -17.90 3.46
C ALA A 78 14.56 -19.12 4.04
N GLY A 79 13.62 -19.70 3.28
CA GLY A 79 12.88 -20.90 3.66
C GLY A 79 11.56 -20.64 4.40
N VAL A 80 11.12 -19.39 4.51
CA VAL A 80 9.76 -19.08 4.93
C VAL A 80 8.82 -19.49 3.81
N LYS A 81 8.08 -20.58 4.02
CA LYS A 81 7.29 -21.21 2.96
C LYS A 81 6.09 -20.43 2.52
N VAL A 82 5.55 -19.56 3.38
CA VAL A 82 4.33 -18.80 3.13
C VAL A 82 4.38 -17.48 3.85
N VAL A 83 3.95 -16.41 3.17
CA VAL A 83 3.70 -15.11 3.76
C VAL A 83 2.19 -14.97 3.99
N PHE A 84 1.80 -14.41 5.10
CA PHE A 84 0.41 -14.24 5.50
C PHE A 84 0.08 -12.78 5.81
N ALA A 85 -1.21 -12.47 5.78
CA ALA A 85 -1.74 -11.27 6.39
C ALA A 85 -2.04 -11.49 7.88
N LYS A 86 -2.05 -10.41 8.64
CA LYS A 86 -2.51 -10.34 10.03
C LYS A 86 -3.52 -9.21 10.20
N GLN A 87 -4.31 -9.26 11.25
CA GLN A 87 -5.16 -8.16 11.65
C GLN A 87 -4.40 -7.19 12.56
N THR A 88 -4.53 -5.87 12.30
CA THR A 88 -3.85 -4.83 13.08
C THR A 88 -4.68 -4.30 14.23
N ASN A 89 -6.01 -4.26 14.09
CA ASN A 89 -6.93 -3.75 15.09
C ASN A 89 -7.60 -4.88 15.88
N ALA A 90 -6.80 -5.72 16.54
CA ALA A 90 -7.26 -6.87 17.31
C ALA A 90 -8.31 -6.53 18.39
N ASN A 91 -8.22 -5.34 19.01
CA ASN A 91 -9.20 -4.87 19.98
C ASN A 91 -10.61 -4.76 19.38
N TRP A 92 -10.74 -4.42 18.10
CA TRP A 92 -12.03 -4.42 17.43
C TRP A 92 -12.60 -5.84 17.30
N MET A 93 -11.77 -6.79 16.91
CA MET A 93 -12.14 -8.21 16.81
C MET A 93 -12.67 -8.78 18.14
N MET A 94 -12.05 -8.40 19.25
CA MET A 94 -12.39 -8.92 20.60
C MET A 94 -13.68 -8.36 21.17
N ARG A 95 -14.33 -7.37 20.54
CA ARG A 95 -15.55 -6.74 21.10
C ARG A 95 -16.76 -7.66 21.15
N SER A 96 -16.88 -8.60 20.21
CA SER A 96 -17.96 -9.59 20.23
C SER A 96 -17.68 -10.76 19.28
N LYS A 97 -18.45 -11.85 19.42
CA LYS A 97 -18.41 -13.01 18.52
C LYS A 97 -18.65 -12.60 17.05
N LYS A 98 -19.54 -11.64 16.77
CA LYS A 98 -19.81 -11.15 15.41
C LYS A 98 -18.60 -10.46 14.81
N HIS A 99 -17.89 -9.61 15.58
CA HIS A 99 -16.65 -8.96 15.14
C HIS A 99 -15.56 -10.00 14.87
N ALA A 100 -15.42 -11.01 15.74
CA ALA A 100 -14.46 -12.09 15.53
C ALA A 100 -14.72 -12.86 14.24
N ILE A 101 -15.98 -13.27 13.99
CA ILE A 101 -16.36 -13.99 12.77
C ILE A 101 -16.04 -13.15 11.53
N MET A 102 -16.39 -11.85 11.53
CA MET A 102 -16.09 -10.95 10.41
C MET A 102 -14.58 -10.84 10.17
N SER A 103 -13.80 -10.71 11.24
CA SER A 103 -12.34 -10.67 11.17
C SER A 103 -11.74 -11.93 10.60
N TYR A 104 -12.15 -13.10 11.07
CA TYR A 104 -11.64 -14.37 10.57
C TYR A 104 -12.00 -14.60 9.11
N ASN A 105 -13.23 -14.27 8.71
CA ASN A 105 -13.65 -14.42 7.32
C ASN A 105 -12.84 -13.50 6.38
N SER A 106 -12.70 -12.23 6.74
CA SER A 106 -11.89 -11.30 5.93
C SER A 106 -10.42 -11.70 5.89
N LEU A 107 -9.85 -12.13 7.02
CA LEU A 107 -8.48 -12.60 7.08
C LEU A 107 -8.26 -13.86 6.25
N SER A 108 -9.19 -14.81 6.28
CA SER A 108 -9.15 -16.03 5.47
C SER A 108 -9.18 -15.71 3.97
N ASN A 109 -10.08 -14.81 3.56
CA ASN A 109 -10.20 -14.39 2.16
C ASN A 109 -8.91 -13.69 1.69
N LEU A 110 -8.37 -12.76 2.48
CA LEU A 110 -7.13 -12.09 2.11
C LEU A 110 -5.95 -13.05 2.05
N ASN A 111 -5.86 -14.00 2.98
CA ASN A 111 -4.80 -15.00 2.98
C ASN A 111 -4.82 -15.93 1.76
N SER A 112 -5.95 -16.08 1.08
CA SER A 112 -5.99 -16.79 -0.21
C SER A 112 -5.11 -16.11 -1.26
N ALA A 113 -5.09 -14.77 -1.31
CA ALA A 113 -4.20 -14.02 -2.19
C ALA A 113 -2.71 -14.17 -1.79
N TYR A 114 -2.41 -14.18 -0.49
CA TYR A 114 -1.05 -14.39 0.00
C TYR A 114 -0.54 -15.81 -0.27
N LEU A 115 -1.38 -16.82 -0.16
CA LEU A 115 -1.05 -18.20 -0.48
C LEU A 115 -0.74 -18.37 -1.96
N LEU A 116 -1.58 -17.81 -2.83
CA LEU A 116 -1.34 -17.84 -4.27
C LEU A 116 -0.03 -17.14 -4.64
N TYR A 117 0.22 -15.96 -4.08
CA TYR A 117 1.48 -15.23 -4.25
C TYR A 117 2.69 -16.10 -3.87
N SER A 118 2.64 -16.71 -2.68
CA SER A 118 3.74 -17.58 -2.18
C SER A 118 3.95 -18.81 -3.05
N ASN A 119 2.88 -19.38 -3.62
CA ASN A 119 2.97 -20.55 -4.49
C ASN A 119 3.52 -20.20 -5.88
N ARG A 120 3.04 -19.10 -6.48
CA ARG A 120 3.56 -18.61 -7.78
C ARG A 120 5.06 -18.35 -7.73
N TYR A 121 5.56 -17.80 -6.63
CA TYR A 121 7.00 -17.58 -6.46
C TYR A 121 7.82 -18.87 -6.52
N LYS A 122 7.29 -19.99 -6.05
CA LYS A 122 8.00 -21.30 -6.10
C LYS A 122 8.10 -21.87 -7.50
N ASP A 123 7.06 -21.65 -8.31
CA ASP A 123 6.95 -22.23 -9.66
C ASP A 123 7.72 -21.41 -10.71
N GLU A 124 7.91 -20.10 -10.48
CA GLU A 124 8.48 -19.15 -11.43
C GLU A 124 9.97 -18.83 -11.20
N LYS A 125 10.68 -19.66 -10.47
CA LYS A 125 12.11 -19.45 -10.10
C LYS A 125 13.06 -19.18 -11.28
N ASN A 126 12.62 -19.43 -12.51
CA ASN A 126 13.40 -19.22 -13.73
C ASN A 126 12.96 -18.02 -14.61
N ASN A 127 11.86 -17.36 -14.26
CA ASN A 127 11.36 -16.20 -14.98
C ASN A 127 11.27 -15.01 -14.04
N PHE A 128 12.18 -14.06 -14.20
CA PHE A 128 12.31 -12.80 -13.44
C PHE A 128 11.12 -11.84 -13.60
N TYR A 129 9.90 -12.32 -13.77
CA TYR A 129 8.72 -11.50 -14.01
C TYR A 129 7.81 -11.41 -12.80
N PHE A 130 7.95 -10.34 -12.04
CA PHE A 130 6.95 -9.71 -11.17
C PHE A 130 6.32 -10.41 -9.97
N PRO A 131 6.93 -11.37 -9.27
CA PRO A 131 6.42 -11.74 -7.95
C PRO A 131 6.59 -10.63 -6.90
N HIS A 132 7.36 -9.56 -7.23
CA HIS A 132 7.74 -8.56 -6.25
C HIS A 132 6.63 -7.58 -5.85
N TYR A 133 5.63 -7.33 -6.71
CA TYR A 133 4.80 -6.13 -6.56
C TYR A 133 3.33 -6.40 -6.35
N GLY A 134 2.85 -7.62 -6.35
CA GLY A 134 1.43 -7.69 -6.36
C GLY A 134 0.80 -8.96 -5.85
N LEU A 135 0.02 -8.79 -4.82
CA LEU A 135 -1.07 -9.71 -4.58
C LEU A 135 -2.02 -9.68 -5.77
N ASP A 136 -2.61 -10.82 -6.10
CA ASP A 136 -3.56 -10.96 -7.20
C ASP A 136 -4.82 -10.13 -6.95
N ASN A 137 -5.04 -9.09 -7.77
CA ASN A 137 -6.18 -8.21 -7.64
C ASN A 137 -7.52 -8.92 -7.88
N TYR A 138 -7.55 -10.03 -8.63
CA TYR A 138 -8.74 -10.85 -8.78
C TYR A 138 -9.18 -11.45 -7.43
N LEU A 139 -8.24 -11.99 -6.66
CA LEU A 139 -8.53 -12.56 -5.34
C LEU A 139 -8.86 -11.48 -4.31
N ILE A 140 -8.15 -10.35 -4.31
CA ILE A 140 -8.43 -9.23 -3.40
C ILE A 140 -9.78 -8.60 -3.72
N GLY A 141 -10.10 -8.46 -5.00
CA GLY A 141 -11.38 -7.94 -5.50
C GLY A 141 -12.52 -8.93 -5.41
N LEU A 142 -12.26 -10.18 -4.93
CA LEU A 142 -13.23 -11.27 -4.82
C LEU A 142 -13.91 -11.62 -6.14
N GLY A 143 -13.22 -11.47 -7.26
CA GLY A 143 -13.72 -11.71 -8.60
C GLY A 143 -14.70 -10.65 -9.12
N ASP A 144 -14.98 -9.60 -8.37
CA ASP A 144 -15.84 -8.50 -8.81
C ASP A 144 -15.06 -7.53 -9.72
N PRO A 145 -15.47 -7.33 -11.00
CA PRO A 145 -14.74 -6.49 -11.94
C PRO A 145 -14.60 -5.03 -11.50
N ALA A 146 -15.60 -4.46 -10.81
CA ALA A 146 -15.53 -3.08 -10.34
C ALA A 146 -14.52 -2.93 -9.20
N ASN A 147 -14.42 -3.92 -8.31
CA ASN A 147 -13.44 -3.94 -7.25
C ASN A 147 -12.03 -4.15 -7.79
N ILE A 148 -11.86 -5.05 -8.76
CA ILE A 148 -10.58 -5.28 -9.44
C ILE A 148 -10.11 -3.99 -10.12
N LEU A 149 -10.98 -3.30 -10.86
CA LEU A 149 -10.66 -2.02 -11.49
C LEU A 149 -10.23 -0.95 -10.48
N LYS A 150 -10.90 -0.85 -9.32
CA LYS A 150 -10.47 0.07 -8.24
C LYS A 150 -9.06 -0.25 -7.73
N LEU A 151 -8.73 -1.54 -7.59
CA LEU A 151 -7.40 -2.00 -7.17
C LEU A 151 -6.33 -1.69 -8.23
N ASP A 152 -6.64 -1.89 -9.51
CA ASP A 152 -5.75 -1.57 -10.62
C ASP A 152 -5.48 -0.06 -10.70
N ILE A 153 -6.51 0.78 -10.58
CA ILE A 153 -6.38 2.24 -10.49
C ILE A 153 -5.49 2.63 -9.30
N TYR A 154 -5.71 2.03 -8.14
CA TYR A 154 -4.87 2.29 -6.97
C TYR A 154 -3.41 1.92 -7.23
N ASN A 155 -3.14 0.72 -7.74
CA ASN A 155 -1.79 0.24 -8.03
C ASN A 155 -1.09 1.16 -9.05
N LEU A 156 -1.77 1.58 -10.13
CA LEU A 156 -1.21 2.49 -11.13
C LEU A 156 -0.81 3.84 -10.52
N ILE A 157 -1.65 4.42 -9.65
CA ILE A 157 -1.34 5.68 -8.98
C ILE A 157 -0.13 5.55 -8.07
N ILE A 158 -0.04 4.45 -7.32
CA ILE A 158 1.11 4.19 -6.45
C ILE A 158 2.39 4.04 -7.30
N LEU A 159 2.34 3.32 -8.40
CA LEU A 159 3.47 3.16 -9.32
C LEU A 159 3.86 4.49 -9.99
N ALA A 160 2.89 5.25 -10.50
CA ALA A 160 3.14 6.55 -11.11
C ALA A 160 3.78 7.57 -10.15
N THR A 161 3.58 7.39 -8.86
CA THR A 161 4.22 8.20 -7.81
C THR A 161 5.53 7.61 -7.30
N ASN A 162 6.02 6.54 -7.92
CA ASN A 162 7.18 5.76 -7.49
C ASN A 162 7.07 5.26 -6.05
N GLY A 163 5.85 4.91 -5.64
CA GLY A 163 5.50 4.46 -4.29
C GLY A 163 5.39 2.94 -4.17
N TRP A 164 6.07 2.20 -5.04
CA TRP A 164 5.97 0.74 -5.16
C TRP A 164 6.19 -0.02 -3.84
N HIS A 165 6.92 0.57 -2.89
CA HIS A 165 7.13 -0.01 -1.56
C HIS A 165 5.79 -0.34 -0.86
N GLY A 166 4.78 0.52 -1.02
CA GLY A 166 3.43 0.28 -0.49
C GLY A 166 2.65 -0.82 -1.20
N LEU A 167 3.14 -1.36 -2.33
CA LEU A 167 2.52 -2.49 -3.03
C LEU A 167 3.13 -3.84 -2.66
N VAL A 168 4.28 -3.83 -1.98
CA VAL A 168 4.91 -5.05 -1.48
C VAL A 168 3.96 -5.77 -0.52
N PRO A 169 3.70 -7.07 -0.68
CA PRO A 169 2.71 -7.77 0.14
C PRO A 169 2.85 -7.58 1.65
N LEU A 170 4.07 -7.52 2.18
CA LEU A 170 4.30 -7.28 3.61
C LEU A 170 3.87 -5.89 4.08
N ASN A 171 3.91 -4.87 3.20
CA ASN A 171 3.56 -3.49 3.53
C ASN A 171 2.12 -3.15 3.17
N ARG A 172 1.43 -4.01 2.40
CA ARG A 172 0.06 -3.73 2.00
C ARG A 172 -0.87 -3.76 3.20
N LYS A 173 -1.68 -2.70 3.28
CA LYS A 173 -2.76 -2.61 4.26
C LYS A 173 -4.11 -2.52 3.55
N PHE A 174 -5.10 -3.14 4.16
CA PHE A 174 -6.46 -3.16 3.66
C PHE A 174 -7.45 -2.93 4.80
N TYR A 175 -8.50 -2.20 4.50
CA TYR A 175 -9.71 -2.18 5.29
C TYR A 175 -10.74 -3.12 4.64
N TRP A 176 -11.30 -4.02 5.42
CA TRP A 176 -12.41 -4.83 4.97
C TRP A 176 -13.73 -4.05 5.08
N ASN A 177 -14.24 -3.57 3.94
CA ASN A 177 -15.56 -2.95 3.85
C ASN A 177 -16.62 -4.04 3.69
N SER A 178 -17.23 -4.43 4.80
CA SER A 178 -18.24 -5.50 4.82
C SER A 178 -19.58 -5.11 4.17
N ILE A 179 -19.81 -3.85 3.88
CA ILE A 179 -21.01 -3.37 3.20
C ILE A 179 -20.86 -3.58 1.69
N GLU A 180 -19.71 -3.19 1.16
CA GLU A 180 -19.39 -3.30 -0.26
C GLU A 180 -18.72 -4.66 -0.60
N ASN A 181 -18.46 -5.50 0.40
CA ASN A 181 -17.74 -6.77 0.26
C ASN A 181 -16.41 -6.59 -0.50
N PHE A 182 -15.59 -5.66 -0.03
CA PHE A 182 -14.40 -5.22 -0.72
C PHE A 182 -13.23 -4.95 0.23
N PHE A 183 -12.01 -5.33 -0.19
CA PHE A 183 -10.77 -4.93 0.46
C PHE A 183 -10.33 -3.57 -0.07
N GLU A 184 -10.71 -2.50 0.62
CA GLU A 184 -10.24 -1.14 0.28
C GLU A 184 -8.76 -1.00 0.65
N PRO A 185 -7.87 -0.69 -0.31
CA PRO A 185 -6.46 -0.48 -0.01
C PRO A 185 -6.28 0.79 0.81
N ILE A 186 -5.41 0.71 1.82
CA ILE A 186 -4.97 1.86 2.60
C ILE A 186 -3.57 2.23 2.14
N ASN A 187 -3.40 3.47 1.69
CA ASN A 187 -2.08 3.97 1.34
C ASN A 187 -1.25 4.19 2.61
N TYR A 188 -0.31 3.29 2.84
CA TYR A 188 0.56 3.31 4.00
C TYR A 188 1.96 2.89 3.59
N ASP A 189 2.99 3.56 4.11
CA ASP A 189 4.40 3.25 3.90
C ASP A 189 4.82 3.10 2.41
N SER A 190 4.26 3.93 1.55
CA SER A 190 4.56 3.86 0.10
C SER A 190 5.91 4.43 -0.28
N ASN A 191 6.54 5.21 0.59
CA ASN A 191 7.83 5.86 0.34
C ASN A 191 7.89 6.60 -1.01
N PHE A 192 6.91 7.46 -1.27
CA PHE A 192 6.78 8.18 -2.54
C PHE A 192 8.02 8.96 -2.93
N ASN A 193 8.49 8.77 -4.16
CA ASN A 193 9.60 9.52 -4.73
C ASN A 193 9.26 10.10 -6.11
N ILE A 194 8.40 11.10 -6.14
CA ILE A 194 7.97 11.78 -7.38
C ILE A 194 9.13 12.54 -8.04
N ALA A 195 10.18 12.88 -7.29
CA ALA A 195 11.36 13.57 -7.82
C ALA A 195 12.40 12.62 -8.43
N GLY A 196 12.41 11.37 -8.00
CA GLY A 196 13.36 10.34 -8.46
C GLY A 196 13.16 9.92 -9.90
N GLU A 197 14.06 9.10 -10.40
CA GLU A 197 13.89 8.42 -11.67
C GLU A 197 12.70 7.46 -11.56
N THR A 198 11.89 7.42 -12.61
CA THR A 198 10.77 6.50 -12.67
C THR A 198 11.30 5.10 -12.93
N THR A 199 11.09 4.19 -12.01
CA THR A 199 11.35 2.78 -12.26
C THR A 199 10.24 2.26 -13.19
N LEU A 200 10.62 1.84 -14.39
CA LEU A 200 9.68 1.23 -15.32
C LEU A 200 9.40 -0.21 -14.86
N PHE A 201 8.17 -0.49 -14.55
CA PHE A 201 7.71 -1.85 -14.29
C PHE A 201 6.90 -2.32 -15.50
N PRO A 202 7.22 -3.45 -16.10
CA PRO A 202 6.34 -4.07 -17.10
C PRO A 202 5.04 -4.48 -16.39
N LEU A 203 3.94 -3.85 -16.76
CA LEU A 203 2.61 -4.24 -16.32
C LEU A 203 2.03 -5.27 -17.31
N PRO A 204 1.30 -6.27 -16.83
CA PRO A 204 0.56 -7.14 -17.73
C PRO A 204 -0.47 -6.29 -18.50
N ILE A 205 -0.43 -6.35 -19.82
CA ILE A 205 -1.41 -5.66 -20.66
C ILE A 205 -2.68 -6.52 -20.68
N SER A 206 -3.77 -5.98 -20.16
CA SER A 206 -5.11 -6.56 -20.20
C SER A 206 -6.13 -5.45 -20.51
N GLU A 207 -7.30 -5.77 -21.01
CA GLU A 207 -8.38 -4.79 -21.21
C GLU A 207 -8.69 -4.02 -19.93
N GLN A 208 -8.57 -4.67 -18.81
CA GLN A 208 -8.84 -4.09 -17.49
C GLN A 208 -7.76 -3.07 -17.10
N ILE A 209 -6.51 -3.32 -17.46
CA ILE A 209 -5.39 -2.40 -17.25
C ILE A 209 -5.55 -1.15 -18.13
N GLU A 210 -5.93 -1.30 -19.40
CA GLU A 210 -6.20 -0.14 -20.28
C GLU A 210 -7.31 0.74 -19.72
N LEU A 211 -8.41 0.14 -19.26
CA LEU A 211 -9.49 0.87 -18.60
C LEU A 211 -9.04 1.57 -17.32
N ALA A 212 -8.12 0.96 -16.57
CA ALA A 212 -7.55 1.56 -15.37
C ALA A 212 -6.66 2.77 -15.73
N PHE A 213 -5.86 2.70 -16.81
CA PHE A 213 -5.09 3.83 -17.32
C PHE A 213 -5.98 5.01 -17.71
N ASP A 214 -7.04 4.77 -18.51
CA ASP A 214 -7.98 5.81 -18.91
C ASP A 214 -8.62 6.50 -17.69
N ASN A 215 -8.97 5.72 -16.68
CA ASN A 215 -9.52 6.26 -15.44
C ASN A 215 -8.50 7.11 -14.67
N VAL A 216 -7.24 6.65 -14.58
CA VAL A 216 -6.15 7.42 -13.92
C VAL A 216 -5.89 8.72 -14.67
N GLU A 217 -5.79 8.71 -15.98
CA GLU A 217 -5.62 9.93 -16.79
C GLU A 217 -6.78 10.91 -16.55
N ASN A 218 -8.02 10.44 -16.59
CA ASN A 218 -9.21 11.25 -16.32
C ASN A 218 -9.21 11.83 -14.91
N LEU A 219 -8.76 11.08 -13.91
CA LEU A 219 -8.65 11.58 -12.53
C LEU A 219 -7.55 12.63 -12.39
N LEU A 220 -6.40 12.42 -13.00
CA LEU A 220 -5.27 13.35 -12.99
C LEU A 220 -5.59 14.65 -13.77
N ALA A 221 -6.37 14.55 -14.85
CA ALA A 221 -6.81 15.72 -15.61
C ALA A 221 -7.71 16.65 -14.80
N LYS A 222 -8.49 16.13 -13.85
CA LYS A 222 -9.39 16.90 -12.98
C LYS A 222 -8.69 17.60 -11.83
N ILE A 223 -7.38 17.38 -11.61
CA ILE A 223 -6.65 18.02 -10.51
C ILE A 223 -6.52 19.52 -10.79
N ASN A 224 -7.13 20.32 -9.93
CA ASN A 224 -6.90 21.77 -9.88
C ASN A 224 -5.55 22.01 -9.19
N ILE A 225 -4.55 22.43 -9.95
CA ILE A 225 -3.18 22.64 -9.47
C ILE A 225 -3.12 23.64 -8.32
N LYS A 226 -3.84 24.75 -8.43
CA LYS A 226 -3.84 25.80 -7.41
C LYS A 226 -4.43 25.31 -6.08
N GLU A 227 -5.57 24.64 -6.13
CA GLU A 227 -6.20 24.07 -4.95
C GLU A 227 -5.33 22.96 -4.34
N PHE A 228 -4.75 22.10 -5.18
CA PHE A 228 -3.84 21.06 -4.71
C PHE A 228 -2.59 21.66 -4.05
N HIS A 229 -2.00 22.70 -4.65
CA HIS A 229 -0.86 23.41 -4.07
C HIS A 229 -1.20 24.01 -2.70
N GLN A 230 -2.35 24.65 -2.53
CA GLN A 230 -2.79 25.16 -1.23
C GLN A 230 -2.86 24.05 -0.17
N LYS A 231 -3.41 22.88 -0.53
CA LYS A 231 -3.46 21.72 0.38
C LYS A 231 -2.06 21.21 0.74
N VAL A 232 -1.11 21.21 -0.19
CA VAL A 232 0.28 20.80 0.03
C VAL A 232 0.97 21.74 1.01
N VAL A 233 0.80 23.05 0.84
CA VAL A 233 1.36 24.07 1.75
C VAL A 233 0.76 23.96 3.16
N LEU A 234 -0.56 23.77 3.25
CA LEU A 234 -1.23 23.56 4.54
C LEU A 234 -0.74 22.30 5.28
N LYS A 235 -0.17 21.33 4.56
CA LYS A 235 0.46 20.14 5.13
C LYS A 235 1.94 20.36 5.53
N GLY A 236 2.43 21.58 5.46
CA GLY A 236 3.79 21.94 5.87
C GLY A 236 4.87 21.73 4.80
N LEU A 237 4.50 21.44 3.56
CA LEU A 237 5.43 21.34 2.45
C LEU A 237 5.69 22.73 1.84
N ASN A 238 6.92 23.20 1.89
CA ASN A 238 7.33 24.47 1.30
C ASN A 238 7.69 24.27 -0.19
N LEU A 239 6.67 24.17 -1.03
CA LEU A 239 6.81 24.10 -2.49
C LEU A 239 6.14 25.32 -3.13
N SER A 240 6.72 25.84 -4.22
CA SER A 240 6.02 26.82 -5.06
C SER A 240 4.92 26.14 -5.90
N GLU A 241 3.95 26.91 -6.39
CA GLU A 241 2.91 26.41 -7.28
C GLU A 241 3.51 25.76 -8.53
N LYS A 242 4.54 26.39 -9.14
CA LYS A 242 5.26 25.86 -10.30
C LYS A 242 5.96 24.53 -9.99
N GLN A 243 6.52 24.37 -8.80
CA GLN A 243 7.12 23.08 -8.38
C GLN A 243 6.04 22.01 -8.19
N THR A 244 4.90 22.37 -7.63
CA THR A 244 3.75 21.47 -7.47
C THR A 244 3.23 21.01 -8.83
N GLU A 245 3.03 21.94 -9.76
CA GLU A 245 2.62 21.66 -11.14
C GLU A 245 3.61 20.71 -11.85
N LYS A 246 4.91 20.98 -11.74
CA LYS A 246 5.95 20.12 -12.32
C LYS A 246 5.85 18.68 -11.81
N LYS A 247 5.59 18.50 -10.51
CA LYS A 247 5.42 17.17 -9.90
C LYS A 247 4.16 16.46 -10.42
N ILE A 248 3.02 17.15 -10.50
CA ILE A 248 1.79 16.58 -11.04
C ILE A 248 1.97 16.20 -12.52
N ASN A 249 2.59 17.05 -13.31
CA ASN A 249 2.86 16.77 -14.72
C ASN A 249 3.84 15.60 -14.92
N LYS A 250 4.69 15.31 -13.94
CA LYS A 250 5.54 14.12 -13.97
C LYS A 250 4.75 12.84 -13.71
N ILE A 251 3.74 12.89 -12.84
CA ILE A 251 2.86 11.75 -12.56
C ILE A 251 1.99 11.41 -13.78
N LYS A 252 1.64 12.43 -14.59
CA LYS A 252 0.83 12.28 -15.82
C LYS A 252 1.59 11.67 -17.00
N LYS A 253 2.89 11.60 -16.96
CA LYS A 253 3.76 11.00 -17.98
C LYS A 253 4.04 9.52 -17.68
#